data_e72cd1591b1ec1400af0268d10b52a58
#
_entry.id   e72cd1591b1ec1400af0268d10b52a58
#
_cell.length_a   1.000
_cell.length_b   1.000
_cell.length_c   1.000
_cell.angle_alpha   90.00
_cell.angle_beta   90.00
_cell.angle_gamma   90.00
#
_symmetry.space_group_name_H-M   'P 1'
#
loop_
_entity.id
_entity.type
_entity.pdbx_description
1 polymer ?
#
loop_
_entity_poly.entity_id
_entity_poly.type
_entity_poly.pdbx_seq_one_letter_code
_entity_poly.pdbx_strand_id
1 'polypeptide(L)'
;MWAKRATRILNLERSLWFLLCACCATIKAPKSTNHAPRAAIAHTVMRLSAQEKKIVPAVTDVDELVVVPARAVYLGSDFAKAAEDPGDWALERDQTSSEGYVRSLVEHIEIGVREAARNPHAVLVFSGGKSIDAGAVMTRASSYWQVARANDWFGVDAKVASRTFTEEHANDGFEHALFSVCRFFQLARKFPSKITVVGFHVERARFEKLHLDAMGYSWSNMTYIGTAAVNENELATREAKARDAFARDPYGCRNDVGSTLDPFNERASYSSTVKSLKSFWTYLDACPRRRYAGRFPWSPGVALI
;
A
#
# COMPACT_ATOMS: atom_id res chain seq x y z
N MET A 1 7.57 40.00 40.69
CA MET A 1 6.10 39.95 40.42
C MET A 1 5.65 38.68 39.70
N TRP A 2 6.51 37.70 39.50
CA TRP A 2 6.21 36.44 38.76
C TRP A 2 5.96 35.21 39.65
N ALA A 3 6.38 35.26 40.91
CA ALA A 3 6.25 34.11 41.81
C ALA A 3 4.86 33.90 42.46
N LYS A 4 3.94 34.86 42.36
CA LYS A 4 2.58 34.75 42.91
C LYS A 4 1.50 34.25 41.96
N ARG A 5 1.81 34.05 40.68
CA ARG A 5 0.86 33.49 39.70
C ARG A 5 0.92 31.96 39.54
N ALA A 6 2.06 31.35 39.82
CA ALA A 6 2.23 29.91 39.71
C ALA A 6 1.49 29.11 40.79
N THR A 7 1.32 29.70 42.00
CA THR A 7 0.67 29.02 43.14
C THR A 7 -0.86 28.98 43.05
N ARG A 8 -1.47 29.83 42.20
CA ARG A 8 -2.93 29.82 42.02
C ARG A 8 -3.44 28.79 41.01
N ILE A 9 -2.61 28.40 40.06
CA ILE A 9 -2.97 27.41 39.05
C ILE A 9 -2.88 26.00 39.64
N LEU A 10 -1.90 25.72 40.48
CA LEU A 10 -1.74 24.42 41.14
C LEU A 10 -2.85 24.07 42.17
N ASN A 11 -3.54 25.06 42.71
CA ASN A 11 -4.64 24.81 43.65
C ASN A 11 -6.00 24.58 42.97
N LEU A 12 -6.19 24.99 41.70
CA LEU A 12 -7.40 24.68 40.98
C LEU A 12 -7.43 23.24 40.47
N GLU A 13 -6.29 22.69 40.05
CA GLU A 13 -6.23 21.29 39.59
C GLU A 13 -6.46 20.27 40.71
N ARG A 14 -6.02 20.57 41.92
CA ARG A 14 -6.27 19.70 43.09
C ARG A 14 -7.72 19.63 43.49
N SER A 15 -8.49 20.69 43.29
CA SER A 15 -9.93 20.74 43.61
C SER A 15 -10.81 20.01 42.60
N LEU A 16 -10.39 19.92 41.33
CA LEU A 16 -11.11 19.16 40.32
C LEU A 16 -10.93 17.63 40.46
N TRP A 17 -9.76 17.18 40.94
CA TRP A 17 -9.52 15.75 41.18
C TRP A 17 -10.34 15.18 42.35
N PHE A 18 -10.61 16.00 43.42
CA PHE A 18 -11.45 15.56 44.53
C PHE A 18 -12.94 15.51 44.23
N LEU A 19 -13.42 16.28 43.23
CA LEU A 19 -14.82 16.25 42.81
C LEU A 19 -15.12 15.10 41.83
N LEU A 20 -14.14 14.62 41.09
CA LEU A 20 -14.29 13.46 40.21
C LEU A 20 -14.23 12.10 40.91
N CYS A 21 -13.55 12.01 42.07
CA CYS A 21 -13.52 10.80 42.89
C CYS A 21 -14.76 10.56 43.74
N ALA A 22 -15.56 11.60 44.05
CA ALA A 22 -16.75 11.45 44.89
C ALA A 22 -18.01 10.97 44.15
N CYS A 23 -18.03 11.03 42.79
CA CYS A 23 -19.14 10.52 41.97
C CYS A 23 -19.04 9.05 41.54
N CYS A 24 -17.91 8.37 41.86
CA CYS A 24 -17.73 6.95 41.46
C CYS A 24 -18.18 5.91 42.51
N ALA A 25 -18.81 6.32 43.61
CA ALA A 25 -19.08 5.40 44.73
C ALA A 25 -20.48 4.81 44.80
N THR A 26 -21.37 5.01 43.81
CA THR A 26 -22.75 4.45 43.89
C THR A 26 -23.31 3.90 42.58
N ILE A 27 -22.49 3.26 41.75
CA ILE A 27 -23.02 2.42 40.66
C ILE A 27 -22.72 0.96 41.03
N LYS A 28 -23.69 0.27 41.62
CA LYS A 28 -23.69 -1.20 41.73
C LYS A 28 -23.70 -1.77 40.32
N ALA A 29 -22.60 -2.39 39.92
CA ALA A 29 -22.53 -3.14 38.67
C ALA A 29 -23.53 -4.32 38.71
N PRO A 30 -24.31 -4.57 37.67
CA PRO A 30 -25.11 -5.78 37.56
C PRO A 30 -24.13 -6.96 37.44
N LYS A 31 -24.36 -8.02 38.19
CA LYS A 31 -23.69 -9.31 38.07
C LYS A 31 -24.07 -9.90 36.70
N SER A 32 -23.25 -9.69 35.69
CA SER A 32 -23.33 -10.43 34.43
C SER A 32 -22.60 -11.76 34.56
N THR A 33 -23.35 -12.80 34.84
CA THR A 33 -22.94 -14.18 34.60
C THR A 33 -23.17 -14.50 33.14
N ASN A 34 -22.21 -14.19 32.28
CA ASN A 34 -22.08 -14.81 30.96
C ASN A 34 -20.64 -14.64 30.49
N HIS A 35 -19.73 -15.43 31.06
CA HIS A 35 -18.46 -15.71 30.42
C HIS A 35 -18.73 -16.67 29.27
N ALA A 36 -18.86 -16.17 28.04
CA ALA A 36 -18.68 -17.02 26.89
C ALA A 36 -17.27 -17.63 26.97
N PRO A 37 -17.11 -18.94 26.86
CA PRO A 37 -15.83 -19.59 27.04
C PRO A 37 -14.85 -19.09 25.97
N ARG A 38 -13.63 -18.71 26.37
CA ARG A 38 -12.52 -18.29 25.48
C ARG A 38 -12.31 -19.25 24.29
N ALA A 39 -12.72 -20.51 24.43
CA ALA A 39 -12.73 -21.50 23.36
C ALA A 39 -13.67 -21.16 22.19
N ALA A 40 -14.83 -20.53 22.44
CA ALA A 40 -15.77 -20.17 21.38
C ALA A 40 -15.26 -19.04 20.49
N ILE A 41 -14.54 -18.07 21.09
CA ILE A 41 -13.90 -16.96 20.34
C ILE A 41 -12.74 -17.50 19.50
N ALA A 42 -11.90 -18.36 20.06
CA ALA A 42 -10.80 -19.02 19.36
C ALA A 42 -11.31 -19.89 18.19
N HIS A 43 -12.41 -20.63 18.36
CA HIS A 43 -13.03 -21.40 17.29
C HIS A 43 -13.65 -20.53 16.20
N THR A 44 -14.21 -19.37 16.53
CA THR A 44 -14.76 -18.41 15.55
C THR A 44 -13.65 -17.76 14.76
N VAL A 45 -12.55 -17.32 15.41
CA VAL A 45 -11.37 -16.76 14.73
C VAL A 45 -10.67 -17.82 13.87
N MET A 46 -10.55 -19.08 14.35
CA MET A 46 -10.01 -20.17 13.52
C MET A 46 -10.93 -20.53 12.34
N ARG A 47 -12.25 -20.44 12.48
CA ARG A 47 -13.18 -20.65 11.36
C ARG A 47 -13.09 -19.52 10.33
N LEU A 48 -12.93 -18.27 10.74
CA LEU A 48 -12.70 -17.14 9.83
C LEU A 48 -11.38 -17.29 9.07
N SER A 49 -10.28 -17.64 9.76
CA SER A 49 -8.99 -17.89 9.10
C SER A 49 -8.98 -19.12 8.18
N ALA A 50 -9.79 -20.15 8.48
CA ALA A 50 -9.97 -21.33 7.60
C ALA A 50 -10.87 -21.01 6.40
N GLN A 51 -11.77 -20.04 6.53
CA GLN A 51 -12.67 -19.60 5.46
C GLN A 51 -11.98 -18.60 4.52
N GLU A 52 -11.02 -17.80 5.02
CA GLU A 52 -10.14 -16.97 4.20
C GLU A 52 -9.12 -17.79 3.37
N LYS A 53 -8.76 -19.00 3.80
CA LYS A 53 -8.02 -19.97 2.96
C LYS A 53 -8.87 -20.59 1.85
N LYS A 54 -10.18 -20.38 1.85
CA LYS A 54 -11.10 -20.84 0.84
C LYS A 54 -11.32 -19.75 -0.20
N ILE A 55 -10.55 -19.85 -1.29
CA ILE A 55 -10.98 -19.37 -2.59
C ILE A 55 -10.90 -17.85 -2.76
N VAL A 56 -9.69 -17.36 -3.03
CA VAL A 56 -9.58 -16.38 -4.11
C VAL A 56 -9.85 -17.21 -5.37
N PRO A 57 -10.99 -17.02 -6.08
CA PRO A 57 -11.18 -17.69 -7.36
C PRO A 57 -9.96 -17.36 -8.21
N ALA A 58 -9.30 -18.37 -8.76
CA ALA A 58 -8.24 -18.11 -9.71
C ALA A 58 -8.84 -17.19 -10.77
N VAL A 59 -8.30 -15.98 -10.92
CA VAL A 59 -8.73 -15.08 -11.97
C VAL A 59 -8.21 -15.74 -13.25
N THR A 60 -9.09 -16.48 -13.92
CA THR A 60 -8.73 -17.19 -15.13
C THR A 60 -8.69 -16.23 -16.30
N ASP A 61 -7.85 -16.52 -17.27
CA ASP A 61 -7.78 -15.81 -18.54
C ASP A 61 -7.31 -14.34 -18.45
N VAL A 62 -6.41 -14.04 -17.49
CA VAL A 62 -5.77 -12.73 -17.36
C VAL A 62 -4.27 -12.86 -17.60
N ASP A 63 -3.68 -11.90 -18.30
CA ASP A 63 -2.25 -11.89 -18.64
C ASP A 63 -1.61 -10.51 -18.56
N GLU A 64 -2.38 -9.46 -18.29
CA GLU A 64 -1.88 -8.10 -18.08
C GLU A 64 -2.10 -7.64 -16.63
N LEU A 65 -1.16 -6.86 -16.13
CA LEU A 65 -1.17 -6.29 -14.78
C LEU A 65 -1.16 -4.76 -14.87
N VAL A 66 -2.17 -4.11 -14.30
CA VAL A 66 -2.18 -2.67 -14.05
C VAL A 66 -1.84 -2.43 -12.58
N VAL A 67 -0.81 -1.63 -12.32
CA VAL A 67 -0.35 -1.29 -10.96
C VAL A 67 -0.56 0.19 -10.70
N VAL A 68 -1.19 0.51 -9.59
CA VAL A 68 -1.27 1.87 -9.05
C VAL A 68 -0.56 1.89 -7.70
N PRO A 69 0.68 2.40 -7.63
CA PRO A 69 1.39 2.59 -6.38
C PRO A 69 0.65 3.59 -5.48
N ALA A 70 0.15 3.11 -4.36
CA ALA A 70 -0.57 3.94 -3.40
C ALA A 70 0.41 4.68 -2.47
N ARG A 71 0.22 6.00 -2.31
CA ARG A 71 1.19 6.90 -1.66
C ARG A 71 0.80 7.36 -0.29
N ALA A 72 -0.51 7.39 0.00
CA ALA A 72 -1.06 7.89 1.24
C ALA A 72 -2.31 7.11 1.62
N VAL A 73 -2.75 7.25 2.87
CA VAL A 73 -3.99 6.66 3.37
C VAL A 73 -5.02 7.78 3.52
N TYR A 74 -6.19 7.59 2.96
CA TYR A 74 -7.33 8.46 3.21
C TYR A 74 -7.97 8.10 4.56
N LEU A 75 -8.11 9.08 5.44
CA LEU A 75 -8.63 8.94 6.80
C LEU A 75 -10.01 9.58 6.97
N GLY A 76 -10.50 10.29 5.95
CA GLY A 76 -11.83 10.90 5.99
C GLY A 76 -12.95 9.85 6.07
N SER A 77 -14.11 10.28 6.51
CA SER A 77 -15.28 9.41 6.68
C SER A 77 -16.02 9.10 5.37
N ASP A 78 -15.84 9.91 4.33
CA ASP A 78 -16.52 9.79 3.03
C ASP A 78 -15.50 9.61 1.89
N PHE A 79 -15.23 8.38 1.54
CA PHE A 79 -14.26 8.04 0.49
C PHE A 79 -14.64 8.60 -0.91
N ALA A 80 -15.89 8.95 -1.16
CA ALA A 80 -16.27 9.59 -2.41
C ALA A 80 -15.73 11.03 -2.53
N LYS A 81 -15.42 11.66 -1.39
CA LYS A 81 -14.86 13.02 -1.30
C LYS A 81 -13.34 13.06 -1.16
N ALA A 82 -12.65 11.97 -1.42
CA ALA A 82 -11.21 11.87 -1.21
C ALA A 82 -10.38 12.89 -2.03
N ALA A 83 -10.95 13.51 -3.07
CA ALA A 83 -10.28 14.53 -3.86
C ALA A 83 -10.39 15.96 -3.30
N GLU A 84 -11.20 16.18 -2.23
CA GLU A 84 -11.60 17.53 -1.81
C GLU A 84 -10.65 18.13 -0.77
N ASP A 85 -10.30 17.38 0.29
CA ASP A 85 -9.53 17.90 1.42
C ASP A 85 -8.22 17.12 1.64
N PRO A 86 -7.06 17.77 1.49
CA PRO A 86 -5.77 17.15 1.82
C PRO A 86 -5.62 16.84 3.31
N GLY A 87 -6.36 17.50 4.21
CA GLY A 87 -6.38 17.22 5.64
C GLY A 87 -6.96 15.85 6.00
N ASP A 88 -7.75 15.27 5.10
CA ASP A 88 -8.29 13.92 5.24
C ASP A 88 -7.30 12.80 4.83
N TRP A 89 -6.07 13.14 4.44
CA TRP A 89 -5.06 12.19 4.04
C TRP A 89 -3.89 12.14 5.01
N ALA A 90 -3.46 10.95 5.39
CA ALA A 90 -2.17 10.75 6.06
C ALA A 90 -1.05 10.86 5.02
N LEU A 91 -0.60 12.10 4.80
CA LEU A 91 0.50 12.41 3.92
C LEU A 91 1.83 12.28 4.66
N GLU A 92 2.85 11.72 4.02
CA GLU A 92 4.21 11.69 4.55
C GLU A 92 4.80 13.11 4.54
N ARG A 93 5.80 13.36 5.40
CA ARG A 93 6.37 14.71 5.60
C ARG A 93 6.88 15.39 4.33
N ASP A 94 7.26 14.59 3.36
CA ASP A 94 7.77 15.05 2.07
C ASP A 94 6.68 15.14 1.01
N GLN A 95 5.43 14.81 1.32
CA GLN A 95 4.29 14.93 0.43
C GLN A 95 3.64 16.30 0.63
N THR A 96 3.26 16.91 -0.48
CA THR A 96 2.65 18.24 -0.44
C THR A 96 1.19 18.14 0.01
N SER A 97 0.86 18.79 1.12
CA SER A 97 -0.53 18.92 1.60
C SER A 97 -1.28 20.00 0.80
N SER A 98 -1.52 19.72 -0.48
CA SER A 98 -2.32 20.60 -1.35
C SER A 98 -3.48 19.84 -1.95
N GLU A 99 -4.58 20.55 -2.20
CA GLU A 99 -5.76 19.99 -2.88
C GLU A 99 -5.38 19.36 -4.24
N GLY A 100 -4.51 20.03 -4.99
CA GLY A 100 -4.03 19.51 -6.27
C GLY A 100 -3.28 18.17 -6.14
N TYR A 101 -2.50 17.97 -5.07
CA TYR A 101 -1.77 16.73 -4.85
C TYR A 101 -2.73 15.55 -4.59
N VAL A 102 -3.67 15.70 -3.65
CA VAL A 102 -4.61 14.62 -3.33
C VAL A 102 -5.57 14.34 -4.49
N ARG A 103 -5.94 15.37 -5.26
CA ARG A 103 -6.69 15.20 -6.50
C ARG A 103 -5.93 14.34 -7.51
N SER A 104 -4.61 14.53 -7.64
CA SER A 104 -3.79 13.65 -8.49
C SER A 104 -3.73 12.21 -7.98
N LEU A 105 -3.77 11.97 -6.65
CA LEU A 105 -3.85 10.61 -6.11
C LEU A 105 -5.15 9.91 -6.54
N VAL A 106 -6.29 10.61 -6.47
CA VAL A 106 -7.59 10.09 -6.93
C VAL A 106 -7.61 9.90 -8.44
N GLU A 107 -6.98 10.80 -9.20
CA GLU A 107 -6.80 10.66 -10.66
C GLU A 107 -6.00 9.39 -11.01
N HIS A 108 -4.94 9.05 -10.26
CA HIS A 108 -4.21 7.79 -10.48
C HIS A 108 -5.11 6.57 -10.26
N ILE A 109 -5.97 6.61 -9.23
CA ILE A 109 -6.94 5.54 -8.96
C ILE A 109 -7.89 5.40 -10.16
N GLU A 110 -8.47 6.51 -10.62
CA GLU A 110 -9.39 6.54 -11.76
C GLU A 110 -8.74 6.01 -13.04
N ILE A 111 -7.54 6.49 -13.37
CA ILE A 111 -6.80 6.03 -14.56
C ILE A 111 -6.53 4.53 -14.48
N GLY A 112 -6.09 4.02 -13.32
CA GLY A 112 -5.88 2.58 -13.11
C GLY A 112 -7.14 1.75 -13.34
N VAL A 113 -8.27 2.22 -12.82
CA VAL A 113 -9.58 1.57 -13.00
C VAL A 113 -9.99 1.59 -14.48
N ARG A 114 -9.88 2.73 -15.15
CA ARG A 114 -10.24 2.87 -16.58
C ARG A 114 -9.33 2.04 -17.47
N GLU A 115 -8.03 1.97 -17.17
CA GLU A 115 -7.08 1.15 -17.94
C GLU A 115 -7.39 -0.34 -17.81
N ALA A 116 -7.65 -0.82 -16.58
CA ALA A 116 -8.05 -2.21 -16.37
C ALA A 116 -9.43 -2.53 -16.99
N ALA A 117 -10.34 -1.56 -17.08
CA ALA A 117 -11.65 -1.75 -17.70
C ALA A 117 -11.55 -1.89 -19.23
N ARG A 118 -10.56 -1.28 -19.88
CA ARG A 118 -10.34 -1.37 -21.33
C ARG A 118 -9.94 -2.76 -21.78
N ASN A 119 -9.29 -3.53 -20.91
CA ASN A 119 -8.84 -4.89 -21.24
C ASN A 119 -9.43 -5.90 -20.24
N PRO A 120 -10.33 -6.81 -20.69
CA PRO A 120 -10.89 -7.84 -19.83
C PRO A 120 -9.86 -8.84 -19.32
N HIS A 121 -8.67 -8.92 -19.91
CA HIS A 121 -7.56 -9.76 -19.49
C HIS A 121 -6.60 -9.06 -18.51
N ALA A 122 -6.89 -7.81 -18.11
CA ALA A 122 -6.08 -7.08 -17.13
C ALA A 122 -6.60 -7.26 -15.70
N VAL A 123 -5.67 -7.43 -14.76
CA VAL A 123 -5.90 -7.33 -13.31
C VAL A 123 -5.40 -5.97 -12.84
N LEU A 124 -6.20 -5.25 -12.08
CA LEU A 124 -5.79 -4.04 -11.38
C LEU A 124 -5.29 -4.39 -9.98
N VAL A 125 -4.12 -3.88 -9.63
CA VAL A 125 -3.57 -3.98 -8.27
C VAL A 125 -3.28 -2.58 -7.74
N PHE A 126 -3.97 -2.19 -6.68
CA PHE A 126 -3.54 -1.10 -5.82
C PHE A 126 -2.47 -1.63 -4.89
N SER A 127 -1.27 -1.05 -4.89
CA SER A 127 -0.14 -1.56 -4.14
C SER A 127 0.35 -0.54 -3.12
N GLY A 128 0.51 -0.95 -1.88
CA GLY A 128 1.04 -0.12 -0.80
C GLY A 128 0.71 -0.64 0.58
N GLY A 129 1.74 -0.80 1.39
CA GLY A 129 1.67 -1.29 2.76
C GLY A 129 1.08 -0.27 3.73
N LYS A 130 1.24 -0.55 5.01
CA LYS A 130 0.81 0.33 6.10
C LYS A 130 1.65 1.59 6.13
N SER A 131 1.04 2.70 6.54
CA SER A 131 1.74 3.93 6.87
C SER A 131 1.77 4.11 8.39
N ILE A 132 2.95 4.41 8.95
CA ILE A 132 3.10 4.68 10.38
C ILE A 132 2.32 5.94 10.75
N ASP A 133 2.35 6.96 9.90
CA ASP A 133 1.67 8.23 10.13
C ASP A 133 0.14 8.12 10.11
N ALA A 134 -0.41 7.06 9.48
CA ALA A 134 -1.85 6.79 9.46
C ALA A 134 -2.35 5.99 10.69
N GLY A 135 -1.52 5.76 11.71
CA GLY A 135 -1.90 4.96 12.88
C GLY A 135 -2.21 3.50 12.53
N ALA A 136 -1.78 3.01 11.40
CA ALA A 136 -1.94 1.64 10.90
C ALA A 136 -3.41 1.13 10.82
N VAL A 137 -4.38 2.03 10.69
CA VAL A 137 -5.82 1.69 10.63
C VAL A 137 -6.12 0.86 9.37
N MET A 138 -5.50 1.21 8.24
CA MET A 138 -5.57 0.47 6.97
C MET A 138 -4.29 0.65 6.17
N THR A 139 -4.12 -0.16 5.12
CA THR A 139 -3.01 0.00 4.18
C THR A 139 -3.31 1.08 3.15
N ARG A 140 -2.26 1.62 2.53
CA ARG A 140 -2.39 2.57 1.41
C ARG A 140 -3.20 1.94 0.26
N ALA A 141 -2.94 0.67 -0.04
CA ALA A 141 -3.66 -0.08 -1.06
C ALA A 141 -5.16 -0.24 -0.75
N SER A 142 -5.50 -0.63 0.49
CA SER A 142 -6.89 -0.74 0.94
C SER A 142 -7.62 0.59 0.86
N SER A 143 -6.95 1.69 1.21
CA SER A 143 -7.51 3.04 1.10
C SER A 143 -7.89 3.39 -0.35
N TYR A 144 -6.99 3.13 -1.31
CA TYR A 144 -7.26 3.36 -2.73
C TYR A 144 -8.40 2.51 -3.26
N TRP A 145 -8.49 1.25 -2.83
CA TRP A 145 -9.60 0.38 -3.19
C TRP A 145 -10.94 0.92 -2.69
N GLN A 146 -10.99 1.45 -1.44
CA GLN A 146 -12.19 2.06 -0.89
C GLN A 146 -12.59 3.33 -1.65
N VAL A 147 -11.63 4.17 -2.06
CA VAL A 147 -11.88 5.35 -2.89
C VAL A 147 -12.49 4.93 -4.24
N ALA A 148 -11.91 3.94 -4.92
CA ALA A 148 -12.46 3.45 -6.18
C ALA A 148 -13.89 2.92 -6.02
N ARG A 149 -14.15 2.14 -4.97
CA ARG A 149 -15.47 1.59 -4.66
C ARG A 149 -16.48 2.68 -4.35
N ALA A 150 -16.13 3.67 -3.53
CA ALA A 150 -17.03 4.75 -3.12
C ALA A 150 -17.40 5.66 -4.30
N ASN A 151 -16.53 5.75 -5.31
CA ASN A 151 -16.79 6.47 -6.56
C ASN A 151 -17.43 5.58 -7.65
N ASP A 152 -18.08 4.46 -7.25
CA ASP A 152 -18.72 3.53 -8.19
C ASP A 152 -17.80 3.14 -9.37
N TRP A 153 -16.53 2.85 -9.05
CA TRP A 153 -15.51 2.51 -10.05
C TRP A 153 -15.42 3.52 -11.20
N PHE A 154 -15.71 4.78 -10.91
CA PHE A 154 -15.72 5.90 -11.89
C PHE A 154 -16.64 5.65 -13.10
N GLY A 155 -17.74 4.94 -12.88
CA GLY A 155 -18.76 4.69 -13.89
C GLY A 155 -18.36 3.71 -15.01
N VAL A 156 -17.29 2.91 -14.83
CA VAL A 156 -16.95 1.85 -15.78
C VAL A 156 -17.71 0.55 -15.46
N ASP A 157 -17.61 -0.46 -16.36
CA ASP A 157 -18.24 -1.77 -16.14
C ASP A 157 -17.86 -2.37 -14.79
N ALA A 158 -18.86 -2.70 -13.97
CA ALA A 158 -18.70 -3.27 -12.64
C ALA A 158 -17.85 -4.56 -12.61
N LYS A 159 -17.65 -5.21 -13.74
CA LYS A 159 -16.71 -6.36 -13.87
C LYS A 159 -15.27 -6.01 -13.51
N VAL A 160 -14.87 -4.73 -13.60
CA VAL A 160 -13.54 -4.30 -13.16
C VAL A 160 -13.33 -4.56 -11.67
N ALA A 161 -14.36 -4.41 -10.85
CA ALA A 161 -14.30 -4.66 -9.41
C ALA A 161 -13.87 -6.10 -9.08
N SER A 162 -14.34 -7.10 -9.82
CA SER A 162 -14.00 -8.51 -9.63
C SER A 162 -12.56 -8.85 -10.03
N ARG A 163 -11.88 -7.96 -10.74
CA ARG A 163 -10.49 -8.07 -11.18
C ARG A 163 -9.57 -7.01 -10.55
N THR A 164 -10.05 -6.35 -9.50
CA THR A 164 -9.29 -5.34 -8.73
C THR A 164 -8.96 -5.87 -7.35
N PHE A 165 -7.67 -5.87 -7.04
CA PHE A 165 -7.13 -6.42 -5.79
C PHE A 165 -6.18 -5.44 -5.13
N THR A 166 -5.85 -5.72 -3.87
CA THR A 166 -4.84 -5.00 -3.10
C THR A 166 -3.57 -5.83 -2.97
N GLU A 167 -2.44 -5.15 -2.96
CA GLU A 167 -1.14 -5.62 -2.51
C GLU A 167 -0.75 -4.74 -1.32
N GLU A 168 -0.57 -5.34 -0.14
CA GLU A 168 -0.59 -4.60 1.13
C GLU A 168 0.75 -4.61 1.87
N HIS A 169 1.86 -4.90 1.17
CA HIS A 169 3.18 -5.02 1.78
C HIS A 169 4.21 -4.03 1.25
N ALA A 170 4.03 -3.48 0.04
CA ALA A 170 5.02 -2.63 -0.60
C ALA A 170 5.23 -1.30 0.14
N ASN A 171 6.51 -0.90 0.32
CA ASN A 171 6.91 0.36 0.95
C ASN A 171 7.58 1.33 -0.01
N ASP A 172 8.17 0.85 -1.09
CA ASP A 172 8.91 1.65 -2.05
C ASP A 172 8.57 1.27 -3.50
N GLY A 173 9.13 2.02 -4.46
CA GLY A 173 8.83 1.84 -5.88
C GLY A 173 9.22 0.46 -6.42
N PHE A 174 10.32 -0.12 -5.93
CA PHE A 174 10.76 -1.46 -6.32
C PHE A 174 9.80 -2.52 -5.78
N GLU A 175 9.43 -2.41 -4.50
CA GLU A 175 8.49 -3.32 -3.87
C GLU A 175 7.09 -3.22 -4.51
N HIS A 176 6.62 -2.01 -4.85
CA HIS A 176 5.37 -1.85 -5.61
C HIS A 176 5.37 -2.66 -6.91
N ALA A 177 6.45 -2.62 -7.68
CA ALA A 177 6.56 -3.38 -8.92
C ALA A 177 6.64 -4.90 -8.64
N LEU A 178 7.58 -5.33 -7.81
CA LEU A 178 7.83 -6.75 -7.54
C LEU A 178 6.64 -7.43 -6.85
N PHE A 179 6.10 -6.80 -5.80
CA PHE A 179 5.03 -7.42 -5.01
C PHE A 179 3.70 -7.45 -5.78
N SER A 180 3.45 -6.47 -6.66
CA SER A 180 2.30 -6.55 -7.56
C SER A 180 2.41 -7.70 -8.55
N VAL A 181 3.61 -7.99 -9.08
CA VAL A 181 3.86 -9.18 -9.92
C VAL A 181 3.66 -10.47 -9.12
N CYS A 182 4.13 -10.51 -7.87
CA CYS A 182 3.90 -11.64 -6.97
C CYS A 182 2.42 -11.83 -6.65
N ARG A 183 1.70 -10.72 -6.41
CA ARG A 183 0.25 -10.74 -6.17
C ARG A 183 -0.51 -11.25 -7.37
N PHE A 184 -0.16 -10.79 -8.56
CA PHE A 184 -0.70 -11.32 -9.81
C PHE A 184 -0.50 -12.83 -9.94
N PHE A 185 0.71 -13.34 -9.64
CA PHE A 185 0.98 -14.77 -9.64
C PHE A 185 0.11 -15.55 -8.64
N GLN A 186 -0.13 -15.01 -7.44
CA GLN A 186 -1.04 -15.65 -6.48
C GLN A 186 -2.47 -15.78 -7.03
N LEU A 187 -2.92 -14.78 -7.81
CA LEU A 187 -4.27 -14.72 -8.38
C LEU A 187 -4.41 -15.58 -9.65
N ALA A 188 -3.47 -15.45 -10.59
CA ALA A 188 -3.55 -16.01 -11.93
C ALA A 188 -2.73 -17.31 -12.12
N ARG A 189 -1.87 -17.68 -11.16
CA ARG A 189 -0.94 -18.82 -11.22
C ARG A 189 0.04 -18.77 -12.41
N LYS A 190 0.21 -17.60 -12.98
CA LYS A 190 1.21 -17.26 -13.99
C LYS A 190 1.69 -15.82 -13.76
N PHE A 191 2.82 -15.45 -14.36
CA PHE A 191 3.31 -14.08 -14.33
C PHE A 191 2.67 -13.23 -15.41
N PRO A 192 2.54 -11.91 -15.23
CA PRO A 192 1.96 -11.05 -16.25
C PRO A 192 2.89 -10.97 -17.46
N SER A 193 2.33 -10.97 -18.65
CA SER A 193 3.06 -10.76 -19.92
C SER A 193 3.35 -9.28 -20.14
N LYS A 194 2.48 -8.41 -19.60
CA LYS A 194 2.60 -6.95 -19.71
C LYS A 194 2.24 -6.30 -18.38
N ILE A 195 2.95 -5.21 -18.06
CA ILE A 195 2.74 -4.41 -16.85
C ILE A 195 2.46 -2.98 -17.28
N THR A 196 1.37 -2.41 -16.76
CA THR A 196 1.08 -0.97 -16.86
C THR A 196 1.20 -0.36 -15.48
N VAL A 197 2.03 0.67 -15.32
CA VAL A 197 2.15 1.42 -14.06
C VAL A 197 1.53 2.79 -14.23
N VAL A 198 0.71 3.21 -13.26
CA VAL A 198 0.09 4.54 -13.24
C VAL A 198 0.68 5.34 -12.08
N GLY A 199 1.15 6.56 -12.35
CA GLY A 199 1.75 7.41 -11.31
C GLY A 199 2.12 8.78 -11.86
N PHE A 200 2.95 9.54 -11.14
CA PHE A 200 3.43 10.82 -11.64
C PHE A 200 4.42 10.64 -12.78
N HIS A 201 4.31 11.46 -13.79
CA HIS A 201 5.13 11.40 -14.99
C HIS A 201 6.64 11.44 -14.71
N VAL A 202 7.06 12.23 -13.71
CA VAL A 202 8.49 12.35 -13.32
C VAL A 202 9.11 11.02 -12.85
N GLU A 203 8.32 10.05 -12.41
CA GLU A 203 8.77 8.76 -11.88
C GLU A 203 8.97 7.71 -12.96
N ARG A 204 8.50 7.96 -14.18
CA ARG A 204 8.58 7.02 -15.31
C ARG A 204 9.99 6.41 -15.46
N ALA A 205 11.01 7.24 -15.47
CA ALA A 205 12.38 6.78 -15.70
C ALA A 205 12.88 5.84 -14.59
N ARG A 206 12.43 6.04 -13.35
CA ARG A 206 12.78 5.16 -12.23
C ARG A 206 12.12 3.79 -12.37
N PHE A 207 10.84 3.75 -12.71
CA PHE A 207 10.16 2.48 -12.96
C PHE A 207 10.76 1.74 -14.16
N GLU A 208 10.91 2.40 -15.30
CA GLU A 208 11.38 1.77 -16.55
C GLU A 208 12.84 1.32 -16.47
N LYS A 209 13.74 2.16 -15.94
CA LYS A 209 15.19 1.96 -16.06
C LYS A 209 15.86 1.43 -14.79
N LEU A 210 15.16 1.44 -13.64
CA LEU A 210 15.72 0.96 -12.38
C LEU A 210 14.93 -0.23 -11.85
N HIS A 211 13.63 -0.08 -11.58
CA HIS A 211 12.86 -1.11 -10.91
C HIS A 211 12.63 -2.33 -11.80
N LEU A 212 12.11 -2.14 -13.02
CA LEU A 212 11.87 -3.27 -13.93
C LEU A 212 13.16 -3.95 -14.38
N ASP A 213 14.20 -3.15 -14.61
CA ASP A 213 15.50 -3.66 -14.98
C ASP A 213 16.14 -4.49 -13.83
N ALA A 214 15.95 -4.07 -12.56
CA ALA A 214 16.35 -4.85 -11.40
C ALA A 214 15.55 -6.17 -11.25
N MET A 215 14.35 -6.23 -11.81
CA MET A 215 13.51 -7.43 -11.90
C MET A 215 13.73 -8.24 -13.18
N GLY A 216 14.60 -7.81 -14.08
CA GLY A 216 14.82 -8.47 -15.36
C GLY A 216 13.57 -8.47 -16.28
N TYR A 217 12.62 -7.56 -16.09
CA TYR A 217 11.52 -7.35 -17.02
C TYR A 217 11.98 -6.56 -18.23
N SER A 218 11.54 -6.98 -19.42
CA SER A 218 11.79 -6.21 -20.64
C SER A 218 10.96 -4.92 -20.62
N TRP A 219 11.59 -3.80 -20.92
CA TRP A 219 10.92 -2.51 -21.08
C TRP A 219 9.84 -2.51 -22.18
N SER A 220 9.97 -3.40 -23.20
CA SER A 220 8.96 -3.58 -24.25
C SER A 220 7.63 -4.13 -23.73
N ASN A 221 7.64 -4.75 -22.56
CA ASN A 221 6.45 -5.33 -21.93
C ASN A 221 5.91 -4.44 -20.81
N MET A 222 6.34 -3.17 -20.78
CA MET A 222 5.85 -2.19 -19.83
C MET A 222 5.26 -0.96 -20.52
N THR A 223 4.18 -0.47 -19.94
CA THR A 223 3.60 0.85 -20.23
C THR A 223 3.61 1.67 -18.95
N TYR A 224 4.00 2.93 -19.02
CA TYR A 224 3.88 3.87 -17.92
C TYR A 224 2.91 4.99 -18.29
N ILE A 225 1.83 5.14 -17.52
CA ILE A 225 0.86 6.22 -17.67
C ILE A 225 1.16 7.26 -16.60
N GLY A 226 1.69 8.40 -17.02
CA GLY A 226 2.11 9.46 -16.12
C GLY A 226 1.15 10.64 -16.14
N THR A 227 0.80 11.15 -14.95
CA THR A 227 0.08 12.42 -14.78
C THR A 227 1.05 13.56 -14.42
N ALA A 228 0.66 14.79 -14.69
CA ALA A 228 1.38 15.96 -14.21
C ALA A 228 1.19 16.12 -12.69
N ALA A 229 2.17 16.69 -12.02
CA ALA A 229 2.07 17.06 -10.61
C ALA A 229 1.85 18.57 -10.49
N VAL A 230 1.06 18.98 -9.50
CA VAL A 230 0.82 20.42 -9.24
C VAL A 230 2.11 21.15 -8.84
N ASN A 231 3.00 20.46 -8.11
CA ASN A 231 4.31 20.99 -7.70
C ASN A 231 5.44 20.21 -8.38
N GLU A 232 5.49 20.25 -9.71
CA GLU A 232 6.38 19.44 -10.53
C GLU A 232 7.86 19.58 -10.15
N ASN A 233 8.34 20.81 -9.88
CA ASN A 233 9.74 21.07 -9.51
C ASN A 233 10.14 20.40 -8.18
N GLU A 234 9.27 20.44 -7.18
CA GLU A 234 9.53 19.82 -5.89
C GLU A 234 9.51 18.29 -6.01
N LEU A 235 8.51 17.76 -6.71
CA LEU A 235 8.42 16.32 -6.98
C LEU A 235 9.60 15.84 -7.83
N ALA A 236 10.03 16.60 -8.84
CA ALA A 236 11.20 16.27 -9.65
C ALA A 236 12.50 16.25 -8.83
N THR A 237 12.65 17.17 -7.87
CA THR A 237 13.80 17.18 -6.96
C THR A 237 13.83 15.95 -6.07
N ARG A 238 12.68 15.52 -5.53
CA ARG A 238 12.57 14.28 -4.74
C ARG A 238 12.81 13.06 -5.59
N GLU A 239 12.25 13.03 -6.78
CA GLU A 239 12.44 11.93 -7.73
C GLU A 239 13.91 11.77 -8.15
N ALA A 240 14.65 12.87 -8.33
CA ALA A 240 16.08 12.82 -8.61
C ALA A 240 16.84 12.13 -7.47
N LYS A 241 16.56 12.46 -6.22
CA LYS A 241 17.15 11.80 -5.03
C LYS A 241 16.79 10.31 -4.98
N ALA A 242 15.52 9.96 -5.24
CA ALA A 242 15.06 8.58 -5.26
C ALA A 242 15.78 7.77 -6.37
N ARG A 243 15.92 8.32 -7.56
CA ARG A 243 16.67 7.68 -8.66
C ARG A 243 18.11 7.44 -8.30
N ASP A 244 18.79 8.43 -7.71
CA ASP A 244 20.16 8.30 -7.27
C ASP A 244 20.33 7.22 -6.19
N ALA A 245 19.38 7.13 -5.25
CA ALA A 245 19.39 6.11 -4.22
C ALA A 245 19.19 4.70 -4.82
N PHE A 246 18.20 4.49 -5.68
CA PHE A 246 17.97 3.21 -6.34
C PHE A 246 19.04 2.84 -7.37
N ALA A 247 19.76 3.79 -7.95
CA ALA A 247 20.91 3.50 -8.78
C ALA A 247 22.05 2.86 -7.98
N ARG A 248 22.22 3.22 -6.70
CA ARG A 248 23.22 2.65 -5.78
C ARG A 248 22.74 1.41 -5.04
N ASP A 249 21.44 1.33 -4.77
CA ASP A 249 20.77 0.24 -4.06
C ASP A 249 19.52 -0.19 -4.84
N PRO A 250 19.67 -1.08 -5.85
CA PRO A 250 18.60 -1.43 -6.79
C PRO A 250 17.33 -2.00 -6.15
N TYR A 251 17.43 -2.46 -4.92
CA TYR A 251 16.38 -3.16 -4.19
C TYR A 251 15.85 -2.40 -2.96
N GLY A 252 16.36 -1.18 -2.71
CA GLY A 252 15.92 -0.37 -1.57
C GLY A 252 16.24 -0.99 -0.20
N CYS A 253 17.16 -1.93 -0.13
CA CYS A 253 17.45 -2.70 1.09
C CYS A 253 18.05 -1.87 2.23
N ARG A 254 18.69 -0.74 1.93
CA ARG A 254 19.53 0.01 2.88
C ARG A 254 18.90 1.29 3.38
N ASN A 255 17.62 1.49 3.12
CA ASN A 255 16.85 2.68 3.52
C ASN A 255 17.39 4.02 3.01
N ASP A 256 18.31 4.03 2.04
CA ASP A 256 18.84 5.25 1.42
C ASP A 256 17.76 6.04 0.66
N VAL A 257 16.58 5.44 0.49
CA VAL A 257 15.42 6.03 -0.24
C VAL A 257 14.41 6.73 0.65
N GLY A 258 14.68 6.84 1.96
CA GLY A 258 13.79 7.54 2.89
C GLY A 258 12.45 6.84 3.15
N SER A 259 12.33 5.56 2.77
CA SER A 259 11.14 4.80 3.12
C SER A 259 11.13 4.57 4.64
N THR A 260 10.11 5.04 5.32
CA THR A 260 9.79 4.61 6.67
C THR A 260 9.36 3.16 6.59
N LEU A 261 10.34 2.25 6.63
CA LEU A 261 10.06 0.82 6.65
C LEU A 261 9.22 0.53 7.89
N ASP A 262 8.00 0.12 7.68
CA ASP A 262 7.25 -0.55 8.73
C ASP A 262 8.01 -1.85 9.02
N PRO A 263 8.61 -2.02 10.23
CA PRO A 263 9.33 -3.24 10.60
C PRO A 263 8.42 -4.48 10.60
N PHE A 264 7.09 -4.27 10.54
CA PHE A 264 6.09 -5.33 10.45
C PHE A 264 5.67 -5.65 9.01
N ASN A 265 6.25 -4.97 8.01
CA ASN A 265 5.95 -5.23 6.61
C ASN A 265 6.75 -6.45 6.14
N GLU A 266 6.11 -7.59 6.23
CA GLU A 266 6.75 -8.89 5.96
C GLU A 266 6.95 -9.08 4.46
N ARG A 267 8.14 -8.80 3.92
CA ARG A 267 8.62 -9.38 2.65
C ARG A 267 8.40 -10.91 2.60
N ALA A 268 8.31 -11.53 3.77
CA ALA A 268 8.10 -12.94 3.98
C ALA A 268 6.84 -13.50 3.32
N SER A 269 5.76 -12.70 3.12
CA SER A 269 4.50 -13.25 2.59
C SER A 269 4.65 -13.77 1.16
N TYR A 270 5.45 -13.12 0.31
CA TYR A 270 5.67 -13.56 -1.07
C TYR A 270 6.76 -14.62 -1.21
N SER A 271 7.77 -14.61 -0.37
CA SER A 271 8.84 -15.62 -0.39
C SER A 271 8.31 -17.03 -0.13
N SER A 272 7.27 -17.17 0.69
CA SER A 272 6.63 -18.46 0.99
C SER A 272 5.66 -18.93 -0.10
N THR A 273 5.03 -18.02 -0.85
CA THR A 273 3.95 -18.31 -1.79
C THR A 273 4.42 -18.35 -3.26
N VAL A 274 5.43 -17.57 -3.63
CA VAL A 274 6.01 -17.52 -4.98
C VAL A 274 7.35 -18.25 -5.00
N LYS A 275 7.28 -19.57 -4.91
CA LYS A 275 8.47 -20.44 -4.78
C LYS A 275 9.41 -20.39 -5.98
N SER A 276 8.91 -20.05 -7.16
CA SER A 276 9.72 -19.87 -8.37
C SER A 276 10.73 -18.72 -8.27
N LEU A 277 10.57 -17.81 -7.30
CA LEU A 277 11.51 -16.74 -7.00
C LEU A 277 12.46 -17.07 -5.84
N LYS A 278 12.55 -18.31 -5.35
CA LYS A 278 13.32 -18.68 -4.17
C LYS A 278 14.78 -18.19 -4.25
N SER A 279 15.47 -18.41 -5.35
CA SER A 279 16.87 -17.96 -5.52
C SER A 279 17.01 -16.44 -5.49
N PHE A 280 16.01 -15.73 -6.02
CA PHE A 280 15.98 -14.28 -5.97
C PHE A 280 15.71 -13.77 -4.55
N TRP A 281 14.78 -14.38 -3.79
CA TRP A 281 14.56 -14.03 -2.39
C TRP A 281 15.82 -14.21 -1.55
N THR A 282 16.49 -15.36 -1.68
CA THR A 282 17.79 -15.61 -1.00
C THR A 282 18.84 -14.57 -1.38
N TYR A 283 18.84 -14.11 -2.65
CA TYR A 283 19.74 -13.05 -3.09
C TYR A 283 19.40 -11.71 -2.41
N LEU A 284 18.12 -11.36 -2.30
CA LEU A 284 17.66 -10.14 -1.63
C LEU A 284 17.95 -10.13 -0.12
N ASP A 285 17.91 -11.28 0.55
CA ASP A 285 18.23 -11.41 1.98
C ASP A 285 19.64 -10.92 2.32
N ALA A 286 20.58 -11.01 1.36
CA ALA A 286 21.94 -10.50 1.51
C ALA A 286 22.06 -8.99 1.27
N CYS A 287 20.97 -8.29 0.96
CA CYS A 287 20.94 -6.86 0.66
C CYS A 287 22.00 -6.42 -0.39
N PRO A 288 21.98 -7.00 -1.60
CA PRO A 288 23.03 -6.85 -2.59
C PRO A 288 22.98 -5.47 -3.27
N ARG A 289 24.16 -4.93 -3.62
CA ARG A 289 24.27 -3.68 -4.42
C ARG A 289 24.28 -3.93 -5.92
N ARG A 290 24.42 -5.18 -6.34
CA ARG A 290 24.44 -5.56 -7.76
C ARG A 290 23.10 -6.15 -8.15
N ARG A 291 22.76 -6.06 -9.42
CA ARG A 291 21.57 -6.72 -9.95
C ARG A 291 21.73 -8.23 -9.93
N TYR A 292 20.63 -8.93 -9.74
CA TYR A 292 20.57 -10.38 -9.79
C TYR A 292 20.93 -10.88 -11.18
N ALA A 293 21.95 -11.73 -11.26
CA ALA A 293 22.43 -12.30 -12.52
C ALA A 293 21.73 -13.61 -12.91
N GLY A 294 20.87 -14.14 -12.04
CA GLY A 294 20.11 -15.36 -12.32
C GLY A 294 18.92 -15.09 -13.26
N ARG A 295 18.27 -16.17 -13.68
CA ARG A 295 17.08 -16.08 -14.53
C ARG A 295 15.83 -15.87 -13.69
N PHE A 296 14.94 -15.01 -14.15
CA PHE A 296 13.61 -14.86 -13.60
C PHE A 296 12.61 -15.77 -14.32
N PRO A 297 11.49 -16.14 -13.66
CA PRO A 297 10.47 -17.00 -14.30
C PRO A 297 9.82 -16.38 -15.55
N TRP A 298 9.86 -15.06 -15.69
CA TRP A 298 9.37 -14.32 -16.86
C TRP A 298 10.44 -14.04 -17.91
N SER A 299 11.68 -14.54 -17.70
CA SER A 299 12.73 -14.42 -18.71
C SER A 299 12.42 -15.28 -19.93
N PRO A 300 12.76 -14.84 -21.16
CA PRO A 300 12.53 -15.64 -22.36
C PRO A 300 13.11 -17.05 -22.25
N GLY A 301 12.32 -18.04 -22.67
CA GLY A 301 12.74 -19.46 -22.69
C GLY A 301 12.73 -20.18 -21.33
N VAL A 302 12.12 -19.60 -20.31
CA VAL A 302 11.87 -20.28 -19.03
C VAL A 302 10.45 -20.87 -19.04
N ALA A 303 10.36 -22.21 -19.02
CA ALA A 303 9.08 -22.88 -18.79
C ALA A 303 8.75 -22.81 -17.28
N LEU A 304 7.53 -22.42 -16.95
CA LEU A 304 7.00 -22.58 -15.59
C LEU A 304 6.75 -24.07 -15.36
N ILE A 305 7.53 -24.71 -14.50
CA ILE A 305 7.37 -26.10 -14.07
C ILE A 305 6.45 -26.15 -12.85
#